data_28b6d90d7e5f030be416fd64f6b02d4e
#
_entry.id   28b6d90d7e5f030be416fd64f6b02d4e
#
_cell.length_a   1.000
_cell.length_b   1.000
_cell.length_c   1.000
_cell.angle_alpha   90.00
_cell.angle_beta   90.00
_cell.angle_gamma   90.00
#
_symmetry.space_group_name_H-M   'P 1'
#
loop_
_entity.id
_entity.type
_entity.pdbx_description
1 polymer ?
#
loop_
_entity_poly.entity_id
_entity_poly.type
_entity_poly.pdbx_seq_one_letter_code
_entity_poly.pdbx_strand_id
1 'polypeptide(L)'
;MSRFVFASLLLALTSPVHASGSPPDQIARATTDKIIALVKENKDDYAKDSGKLFAMVDEHVLPHFDFRAMSRTVLGRYWREASEDQRKRFTSEFRDLLVRTYATALLKYNDERIVYQPFRMTQGDRTATVRSEVHRRDGGPPISINYSFYLTDSGWKVYDMTIEGASLVTTYQSTYAQRVQKEGIDKVIASLARDNKTAIVGKSPAPESPKKSATK
;
A
#
# COMPACT_ATOMS: atom_id res chain seq x y z
N MET A 1 1.05 69.70 28.92
CA MET A 1 1.89 68.79 28.08
C MET A 1 1.42 67.36 28.35
N SER A 2 0.50 66.83 27.54
CA SER A 2 -0.09 65.50 27.72
C SER A 2 0.48 64.54 26.67
N ARG A 3 1.20 63.48 27.13
CA ARG A 3 1.82 62.48 26.23
C ARG A 3 0.86 61.30 26.14
N PHE A 4 0.17 61.14 25.02
CA PHE A 4 -0.59 59.94 24.69
C PHE A 4 0.40 58.85 24.18
N VAL A 5 0.45 57.72 24.92
CA VAL A 5 1.16 56.50 24.53
C VAL A 5 0.15 55.60 23.80
N PHE A 6 0.30 55.47 22.48
CA PHE A 6 -0.43 54.49 21.70
C PHE A 6 0.24 53.11 21.85
N ALA A 7 -0.41 52.22 22.57
CA ALA A 7 -0.01 50.82 22.62
C ALA A 7 -0.62 50.08 21.41
N SER A 8 0.22 49.77 20.41
CA SER A 8 -0.18 48.96 19.25
C SER A 8 -0.19 47.50 19.66
N LEU A 9 -1.39 46.92 19.78
CA LEU A 9 -1.60 45.47 20.03
C LEU A 9 -1.38 44.71 18.73
N LEU A 10 -0.23 44.06 18.57
CA LEU A 10 0.07 43.18 17.43
C LEU A 10 -0.67 41.85 17.62
N LEU A 11 -1.79 41.69 16.91
CA LEU A 11 -2.56 40.43 16.87
C LEU A 11 -1.83 39.46 15.92
N ALA A 12 -1.04 38.52 16.45
CA ALA A 12 -0.41 37.47 15.68
C ALA A 12 -1.49 36.48 15.18
N LEU A 13 -1.84 36.58 13.92
CA LEU A 13 -2.66 35.58 13.21
C LEU A 13 -1.84 34.32 13.03
N THR A 14 -2.00 33.36 13.93
CA THR A 14 -1.49 32.00 13.73
C THR A 14 -2.39 31.30 12.71
N SER A 15 -1.99 31.31 11.45
CA SER A 15 -2.61 30.47 10.43
C SER A 15 -2.36 29.01 10.78
N PRO A 16 -3.39 28.14 10.81
CA PRO A 16 -3.17 26.73 10.98
C PRO A 16 -2.36 26.22 9.76
N VAL A 17 -1.18 25.67 10.02
CA VAL A 17 -0.42 24.92 9.01
C VAL A 17 -1.25 23.69 8.69
N HIS A 18 -2.01 23.76 7.61
CA HIS A 18 -2.63 22.56 7.04
C HIS A 18 -1.51 21.69 6.50
N ALA A 19 -1.42 20.46 6.99
CA ALA A 19 -0.56 19.44 6.39
C ALA A 19 -0.99 19.30 4.91
N SER A 20 -0.20 19.90 4.01
CA SER A 20 -0.53 20.08 2.60
C SER A 20 -0.24 18.80 1.83
N GLY A 21 -0.98 17.75 2.10
CA GLY A 21 -0.97 16.53 1.29
C GLY A 21 -2.35 16.29 0.68
N SER A 22 -2.40 15.76 -0.55
CA SER A 22 -3.65 15.33 -1.14
C SER A 22 -4.39 14.37 -0.21
N PRO A 23 -5.73 14.47 -0.09
CA PRO A 23 -6.51 13.54 0.73
C PRO A 23 -6.45 12.11 0.17
N PRO A 24 -6.69 11.09 1.01
CA PRO A 24 -6.54 9.66 0.67
C PRO A 24 -7.25 9.22 -0.60
N ASP A 25 -8.47 9.68 -0.83
CA ASP A 25 -9.25 9.33 -2.01
C ASP A 25 -8.69 9.93 -3.29
N GLN A 26 -8.15 11.14 -3.23
CA GLN A 26 -7.46 11.75 -4.37
C GLN A 26 -6.15 11.02 -4.68
N ILE A 27 -5.37 10.63 -3.66
CA ILE A 27 -4.16 9.82 -3.86
C ILE A 27 -4.52 8.52 -4.55
N ALA A 28 -5.51 7.78 -4.03
CA ALA A 28 -5.92 6.51 -4.60
C ALA A 28 -6.38 6.65 -6.06
N ARG A 29 -7.24 7.64 -6.36
CA ARG A 29 -7.74 7.89 -7.72
C ARG A 29 -6.62 8.30 -8.67
N ALA A 30 -5.86 9.32 -8.32
CA ALA A 30 -4.80 9.83 -9.18
C ALA A 30 -3.73 8.77 -9.49
N THR A 31 -3.34 7.98 -8.47
CA THR A 31 -2.41 6.86 -8.66
C THR A 31 -2.99 5.82 -9.60
N THR A 32 -4.24 5.40 -9.38
CA THR A 32 -4.92 4.41 -10.22
C THR A 32 -5.04 4.89 -11.67
N ASP A 33 -5.51 6.12 -11.89
CA ASP A 33 -5.67 6.70 -13.23
C ASP A 33 -4.32 6.78 -13.96
N LYS A 34 -3.26 7.19 -13.26
CA LYS A 34 -1.90 7.24 -13.80
C LYS A 34 -1.40 5.86 -14.22
N ILE A 35 -1.58 4.85 -13.36
CA ILE A 35 -1.15 3.47 -13.64
C ILE A 35 -1.92 2.89 -14.83
N ILE A 36 -3.23 3.08 -14.88
CA ILE A 36 -4.06 2.62 -16.01
C ILE A 36 -3.60 3.25 -17.32
N ALA A 37 -3.34 4.55 -17.33
CA ALA A 37 -2.85 5.25 -18.52
C ALA A 37 -1.50 4.66 -18.99
N LEU A 38 -0.53 4.51 -18.07
CA LEU A 38 0.78 3.95 -18.39
C LEU A 38 0.72 2.49 -18.87
N VAL A 39 -0.15 1.68 -18.24
CA VAL A 39 -0.33 0.28 -18.67
C VAL A 39 -0.96 0.20 -20.06
N LYS A 40 -1.95 1.04 -20.37
CA LYS A 40 -2.55 1.08 -21.71
C LYS A 40 -1.55 1.47 -22.79
N GLU A 41 -0.73 2.48 -22.51
CA GLU A 41 0.27 3.00 -23.45
C GLU A 41 1.42 2.02 -23.69
N ASN A 42 1.85 1.30 -22.64
CA ASN A 42 3.08 0.51 -22.69
C ASN A 42 2.85 -1.00 -22.49
N LYS A 43 1.62 -1.51 -22.69
CA LYS A 43 1.24 -2.89 -22.35
C LYS A 43 2.18 -3.95 -22.92
N ASP A 44 2.52 -3.83 -24.20
CA ASP A 44 3.38 -4.79 -24.88
C ASP A 44 4.82 -4.76 -24.37
N ASP A 45 5.33 -3.58 -24.04
CA ASP A 45 6.66 -3.41 -23.46
C ASP A 45 6.75 -4.01 -22.07
N TYR A 46 5.75 -3.75 -21.23
CA TYR A 46 5.67 -4.32 -19.88
C TYR A 46 5.46 -5.84 -19.88
N ALA A 47 4.77 -6.37 -20.89
CA ALA A 47 4.62 -7.81 -21.06
C ALA A 47 5.92 -8.51 -21.48
N LYS A 48 6.74 -7.84 -22.27
CA LYS A 48 8.06 -8.34 -22.74
C LYS A 48 9.15 -8.17 -21.69
N ASP A 49 9.09 -7.09 -20.90
CA ASP A 49 10.08 -6.72 -19.89
C ASP A 49 9.39 -6.36 -18.56
N SER A 50 9.31 -7.33 -17.66
CA SER A 50 8.75 -7.12 -16.34
C SER A 50 9.58 -6.14 -15.48
N GLY A 51 10.85 -5.91 -15.80
CA GLY A 51 11.67 -4.90 -15.13
C GLY A 51 11.12 -3.49 -15.35
N LYS A 52 10.66 -3.19 -16.57
CA LYS A 52 9.99 -1.92 -16.88
C LYS A 52 8.67 -1.76 -16.10
N LEU A 53 7.87 -2.84 -16.00
CA LEU A 53 6.65 -2.84 -15.20
C LEU A 53 6.94 -2.56 -13.73
N PHE A 54 7.95 -3.22 -13.15
CA PHE A 54 8.33 -3.02 -11.75
C PHE A 54 8.87 -1.62 -11.50
N ALA A 55 9.68 -1.07 -12.44
CA ALA A 55 10.16 0.31 -12.35
C ALA A 55 9.00 1.33 -12.37
N MET A 56 7.99 1.13 -13.20
CA MET A 56 6.80 1.95 -13.24
C MET A 56 6.03 1.89 -11.91
N VAL A 57 5.86 0.70 -11.33
CA VAL A 57 5.23 0.54 -10.00
C VAL A 57 6.07 1.20 -8.92
N ASP A 58 7.40 1.03 -8.95
CA ASP A 58 8.33 1.65 -7.98
C ASP A 58 8.24 3.18 -8.00
N GLU A 59 8.13 3.76 -9.17
CA GLU A 59 8.03 5.22 -9.34
C GLU A 59 6.67 5.80 -8.95
N HIS A 60 5.58 5.14 -9.33
CA HIS A 60 4.25 5.76 -9.26
C HIS A 60 3.34 5.19 -8.18
N VAL A 61 3.59 3.98 -7.66
CA VAL A 61 2.77 3.34 -6.63
C VAL A 61 3.45 3.34 -5.28
N LEU A 62 4.69 2.85 -5.21
CA LEU A 62 5.35 2.58 -3.93
C LEU A 62 5.59 3.82 -3.06
N PRO A 63 5.77 5.05 -3.59
CA PRO A 63 5.88 6.24 -2.75
C PRO A 63 4.65 6.52 -1.88
N HIS A 64 3.49 5.96 -2.23
CA HIS A 64 2.26 6.11 -1.46
C HIS A 64 2.10 5.07 -0.35
N PHE A 65 2.99 4.06 -0.26
CA PHE A 65 2.93 2.98 0.71
C PHE A 65 3.99 3.13 1.82
N ASP A 66 3.64 2.70 3.03
CA ASP A 66 4.59 2.55 4.13
C ASP A 66 4.91 1.07 4.36
N PHE A 67 5.89 0.56 3.61
CA PHE A 67 6.33 -0.83 3.74
C PHE A 67 6.94 -1.16 5.10
N ARG A 68 7.49 -0.15 5.81
CA ARG A 68 7.98 -0.35 7.18
C ARG A 68 6.83 -0.62 8.15
N ALA A 69 5.74 0.15 8.05
CA ALA A 69 4.54 -0.08 8.85
C ALA A 69 3.88 -1.42 8.51
N MET A 70 3.77 -1.76 7.21
CA MET A 70 3.27 -3.06 6.76
C MET A 70 4.11 -4.21 7.32
N SER A 71 5.43 -4.16 7.17
CA SER A 71 6.37 -5.16 7.68
C SER A 71 6.33 -5.33 9.20
N ARG A 72 6.14 -4.21 9.92
CA ARG A 72 5.94 -4.24 11.38
C ARG A 72 4.70 -5.03 11.76
N THR A 73 3.60 -4.87 11.02
CA THR A 73 2.38 -5.65 11.23
C THR A 73 2.60 -7.11 10.90
N VAL A 74 3.24 -7.41 9.77
CA VAL A 74 3.51 -8.76 9.29
C VAL A 74 4.40 -9.54 10.25
N LEU A 75 5.46 -8.95 10.78
CA LEU A 75 6.34 -9.61 11.75
C LEU A 75 5.74 -9.65 13.18
N GLY A 76 4.77 -8.78 13.49
CA GLY A 76 4.13 -8.73 14.80
C GLY A 76 5.13 -8.56 15.96
N ARG A 77 5.12 -9.48 16.93
CA ARG A 77 6.06 -9.45 18.07
C ARG A 77 7.53 -9.52 17.64
N TYR A 78 7.84 -10.25 16.57
CA TYR A 78 9.20 -10.45 16.09
C TYR A 78 9.82 -9.16 15.53
N TRP A 79 9.01 -8.17 15.17
CA TRP A 79 9.52 -6.85 14.80
C TRP A 79 10.31 -6.19 15.94
N ARG A 80 9.88 -6.35 17.19
CA ARG A 80 10.57 -5.77 18.35
C ARG A 80 11.87 -6.52 18.67
N GLU A 81 11.88 -7.83 18.41
CA GLU A 81 13.04 -8.71 18.64
C GLU A 81 14.10 -8.56 17.54
N ALA A 82 13.70 -8.13 16.34
CA ALA A 82 14.58 -7.97 15.19
C ALA A 82 15.53 -6.76 15.34
N SER A 83 16.77 -6.91 14.87
CA SER A 83 17.69 -5.81 14.71
C SER A 83 17.24 -4.82 13.63
N GLU A 84 17.78 -3.62 13.62
CA GLU A 84 17.45 -2.62 12.60
C GLU A 84 17.84 -3.08 11.19
N ASP A 85 18.94 -3.82 11.05
CA ASP A 85 19.35 -4.43 9.78
C ASP A 85 18.34 -5.50 9.32
N GLN A 86 17.91 -6.38 10.21
CA GLN A 86 16.89 -7.38 9.90
C GLN A 86 15.56 -6.73 9.50
N ARG A 87 15.14 -5.66 10.19
CA ARG A 87 13.93 -4.89 9.82
C ARG A 87 14.05 -4.29 8.43
N LYS A 88 15.19 -3.68 8.10
CA LYS A 88 15.43 -3.10 6.76
C LYS A 88 15.42 -4.17 5.67
N ARG A 89 16.16 -5.25 5.86
CA ARG A 89 16.22 -6.37 4.89
C ARG A 89 14.85 -7.01 4.70
N PHE A 90 14.13 -7.33 5.79
CA PHE A 90 12.79 -7.89 5.68
C PHE A 90 11.84 -6.93 4.94
N THR A 91 11.86 -5.65 5.25
CA THR A 91 11.03 -4.63 4.60
C THR A 91 11.29 -4.57 3.09
N SER A 92 12.56 -4.60 2.68
CA SER A 92 12.94 -4.61 1.26
C SER A 92 12.42 -5.88 0.55
N GLU A 93 12.67 -7.04 1.13
CA GLU A 93 12.25 -8.31 0.51
C GLU A 93 10.73 -8.48 0.50
N PHE A 94 10.04 -8.00 1.53
CA PHE A 94 8.58 -8.02 1.58
C PHE A 94 7.95 -7.07 0.55
N ARG A 95 8.53 -5.87 0.35
CA ARG A 95 8.14 -4.97 -0.74
C ARG A 95 8.27 -5.66 -2.09
N ASP A 96 9.42 -6.26 -2.37
CA ASP A 96 9.70 -6.92 -3.64
C ASP A 96 8.77 -8.11 -3.88
N LEU A 97 8.45 -8.89 -2.84
CA LEU A 97 7.43 -9.94 -2.89
C LEU A 97 6.07 -9.38 -3.34
N LEU A 98 5.60 -8.30 -2.72
CA LEU A 98 4.30 -7.71 -3.05
C LEU A 98 4.28 -7.16 -4.49
N VAL A 99 5.34 -6.47 -4.92
CA VAL A 99 5.46 -5.97 -6.29
C VAL A 99 5.39 -7.13 -7.30
N ARG A 100 6.18 -8.17 -7.10
CA ARG A 100 6.21 -9.34 -8.01
C ARG A 100 4.89 -10.10 -8.03
N THR A 101 4.22 -10.20 -6.89
CA THR A 101 2.95 -10.92 -6.77
C THR A 101 1.81 -10.17 -7.45
N TYR A 102 1.74 -8.85 -7.29
CA TYR A 102 0.56 -8.08 -7.67
C TYR A 102 0.75 -7.22 -8.93
N ALA A 103 1.96 -6.76 -9.27
CA ALA A 103 2.17 -5.88 -10.42
C ALA A 103 1.74 -6.53 -11.75
N THR A 104 1.93 -7.84 -11.89
CA THR A 104 1.55 -8.56 -13.12
C THR A 104 0.05 -8.62 -13.35
N ALA A 105 -0.76 -8.43 -12.29
CA ALA A 105 -2.21 -8.31 -12.45
C ALA A 105 -2.58 -7.08 -13.29
N LEU A 106 -1.74 -6.03 -13.29
CA LEU A 106 -1.94 -4.84 -14.10
C LEU A 106 -1.90 -5.14 -15.61
N LEU A 107 -1.11 -6.14 -16.04
CA LEU A 107 -1.04 -6.56 -17.46
C LEU A 107 -2.34 -7.24 -17.93
N LYS A 108 -3.14 -7.75 -16.99
CA LYS A 108 -4.44 -8.35 -17.28
C LYS A 108 -5.54 -7.30 -17.43
N TYR A 109 -5.23 -6.04 -17.11
CA TYR A 109 -6.18 -4.95 -17.25
C TYR A 109 -6.69 -4.85 -18.70
N ASN A 110 -8.01 -4.85 -18.85
CA ASN A 110 -8.71 -4.86 -20.12
C ASN A 110 -9.94 -3.93 -20.07
N ASP A 111 -9.69 -2.65 -19.76
CA ASP A 111 -10.72 -1.61 -19.64
C ASP A 111 -11.83 -1.91 -18.60
N GLU A 112 -11.48 -2.60 -17.52
CA GLU A 112 -12.34 -2.73 -16.36
C GLU A 112 -12.69 -1.34 -15.80
N ARG A 113 -13.95 -1.18 -15.35
CA ARG A 113 -14.41 0.05 -14.74
C ARG A 113 -14.09 0.05 -13.25
N ILE A 114 -13.31 1.01 -12.80
CA ILE A 114 -13.02 1.19 -11.37
C ILE A 114 -14.00 2.19 -10.78
N VAL A 115 -14.75 1.75 -9.78
CA VAL A 115 -15.77 2.54 -9.09
C VAL A 115 -15.31 2.76 -7.66
N TYR A 116 -15.16 4.02 -7.28
CA TYR A 116 -14.87 4.41 -5.90
C TYR A 116 -16.16 4.70 -5.16
N GLN A 117 -16.29 4.14 -3.97
CA GLN A 117 -17.42 4.43 -3.09
C GLN A 117 -17.30 5.84 -2.50
N PRO A 118 -18.41 6.46 -2.04
CA PRO A 118 -18.37 7.76 -1.40
C PRO A 118 -17.39 7.78 -0.24
N PHE A 119 -16.46 8.74 -0.27
CA PHE A 119 -15.45 8.93 0.76
C PHE A 119 -15.85 10.10 1.65
N ARG A 120 -15.73 9.93 2.96
CA ARG A 120 -15.95 10.98 3.95
C ARG A 120 -14.85 10.94 4.99
N MET A 121 -14.39 12.10 5.36
CA MET A 121 -13.37 12.29 6.37
C MET A 121 -13.74 13.49 7.24
N THR A 122 -13.50 13.39 8.55
CA THR A 122 -13.73 14.47 9.51
C THR A 122 -12.40 15.19 9.77
N GLN A 123 -12.47 16.47 10.09
CA GLN A 123 -11.30 17.24 10.48
C GLN A 123 -10.65 16.62 11.73
N GLY A 124 -9.35 16.32 11.65
CA GLY A 124 -8.61 15.66 12.72
C GLY A 124 -8.46 14.14 12.58
N ASP A 125 -9.13 13.51 11.63
CA ASP A 125 -8.93 12.09 11.34
C ASP A 125 -7.46 11.82 10.91
N ARG A 126 -6.85 10.83 11.55
CA ARG A 126 -5.48 10.39 11.23
C ARG A 126 -5.44 9.04 10.53
N THR A 127 -6.58 8.42 10.32
CA THR A 127 -6.74 7.18 9.56
C THR A 127 -7.93 7.30 8.62
N ALA A 128 -7.87 6.64 7.48
CA ALA A 128 -8.94 6.66 6.49
C ALA A 128 -8.95 5.36 5.68
N THR A 129 -10.12 4.98 5.19
CA THR A 129 -10.26 3.85 4.27
C THR A 129 -10.91 4.31 2.98
N VAL A 130 -10.20 4.20 1.88
CA VAL A 130 -10.74 4.41 0.53
C VAL A 130 -11.19 3.06 -0.01
N ARG A 131 -12.46 2.99 -0.44
CA ARG A 131 -13.06 1.76 -0.96
C ARG A 131 -13.28 1.88 -2.45
N SER A 132 -12.91 0.83 -3.18
CA SER A 132 -13.13 0.74 -4.62
C SER A 132 -13.55 -0.66 -5.04
N GLU A 133 -14.13 -0.74 -6.21
CA GLU A 133 -14.53 -1.97 -6.87
C GLU A 133 -14.05 -1.96 -8.32
N VAL A 134 -13.45 -3.05 -8.74
CA VAL A 134 -13.07 -3.29 -10.14
C VAL A 134 -14.18 -4.12 -10.79
N HIS A 135 -14.96 -3.48 -11.66
CA HIS A 135 -16.05 -4.11 -12.40
C HIS A 135 -15.50 -4.75 -13.66
N ARG A 136 -15.60 -6.06 -13.72
CA ARG A 136 -15.09 -6.88 -14.81
C ARG A 136 -15.97 -6.77 -16.06
N ARG A 137 -15.37 -6.82 -17.24
CA ARG A 137 -16.10 -6.78 -18.52
C ARG A 137 -16.86 -8.07 -18.84
N ASP A 138 -16.43 -9.20 -18.28
CA ASP A 138 -17.05 -10.51 -18.46
C ASP A 138 -18.35 -10.69 -17.64
N GLY A 139 -18.79 -9.65 -16.92
CA GLY A 139 -19.99 -9.68 -16.07
C GLY A 139 -19.83 -10.45 -14.77
N GLY A 140 -18.61 -10.91 -14.44
CA GLY A 140 -18.33 -11.53 -13.15
C GLY A 140 -18.52 -10.55 -11.98
N PRO A 141 -18.54 -11.07 -10.73
CA PRO A 141 -18.68 -10.21 -9.55
C PRO A 141 -17.53 -9.19 -9.48
N PRO A 142 -17.79 -7.96 -9.03
CA PRO A 142 -16.76 -6.96 -8.88
C PRO A 142 -15.74 -7.39 -7.82
N ILE A 143 -14.47 -7.05 -8.05
CA ILE A 143 -13.38 -7.28 -7.11
C ILE A 143 -13.30 -6.05 -6.20
N SER A 144 -13.54 -6.23 -4.89
CA SER A 144 -13.38 -5.13 -3.93
C SER A 144 -11.91 -4.92 -3.57
N ILE A 145 -11.47 -3.66 -3.61
CA ILE A 145 -10.13 -3.26 -3.18
C ILE A 145 -10.27 -2.06 -2.24
N ASN A 146 -9.86 -2.23 -0.99
CA ASN A 146 -9.88 -1.17 0.00
C ASN A 146 -8.44 -0.81 0.39
N TYR A 147 -8.18 0.48 0.49
CA TYR A 147 -6.88 1.03 0.88
C TYR A 147 -6.99 1.63 2.28
N SER A 148 -6.22 1.13 3.23
CA SER A 148 -6.14 1.68 4.59
C SER A 148 -4.99 2.68 4.67
N PHE A 149 -5.34 3.95 4.88
CA PHE A 149 -4.40 5.06 4.99
C PHE A 149 -4.23 5.50 6.44
N TYR A 150 -3.06 6.07 6.74
CA TYR A 150 -2.82 6.84 7.94
C TYR A 150 -1.98 8.09 7.63
N LEU A 151 -2.15 9.12 8.45
CA LEU A 151 -1.45 10.38 8.29
C LEU A 151 -0.08 10.33 8.98
N THR A 152 0.97 10.55 8.20
CA THR A 152 2.36 10.71 8.66
C THR A 152 2.80 12.18 8.56
N ASP A 153 3.99 12.50 9.02
CA ASP A 153 4.57 13.84 8.86
C ASP A 153 4.81 14.19 7.38
N SER A 154 4.98 13.17 6.52
CA SER A 154 5.16 13.32 5.07
C SER A 154 3.85 13.18 4.26
N GLY A 155 2.69 13.21 4.93
CA GLY A 155 1.38 13.05 4.31
C GLY A 155 0.77 11.66 4.49
N TRP A 156 -0.29 11.39 3.77
CA TRP A 156 -1.04 10.14 3.84
C TRP A 156 -0.29 8.98 3.19
N LYS A 157 -0.20 7.84 3.90
CA LYS A 157 0.44 6.62 3.41
C LYS A 157 -0.49 5.42 3.59
N VAL A 158 -0.47 4.51 2.61
CA VAL A 158 -1.15 3.21 2.69
C VAL A 158 -0.33 2.28 3.58
N TYR A 159 -0.95 1.70 4.59
CA TYR A 159 -0.34 0.70 5.48
C TYR A 159 -0.95 -0.69 5.37
N ASP A 160 -2.06 -0.83 4.65
CA ASP A 160 -2.68 -2.11 4.32
C ASP A 160 -3.58 -1.98 3.08
N MET A 161 -3.73 -3.08 2.37
CA MET A 161 -4.75 -3.27 1.34
C MET A 161 -5.59 -4.50 1.66
N THR A 162 -6.91 -4.36 1.49
CA THR A 162 -7.84 -5.48 1.60
C THR A 162 -8.39 -5.79 0.21
N ILE A 163 -8.18 -7.01 -0.27
CA ILE A 163 -8.66 -7.48 -1.58
C ILE A 163 -9.68 -8.59 -1.31
N GLU A 164 -10.91 -8.44 -1.81
CA GLU A 164 -12.01 -9.39 -1.60
C GLU A 164 -12.22 -9.77 -0.11
N GLY A 165 -12.04 -8.79 0.78
CA GLY A 165 -12.19 -8.96 2.22
C GLY A 165 -10.95 -9.50 2.94
N ALA A 166 -9.90 -9.90 2.24
CA ALA A 166 -8.65 -10.36 2.84
C ALA A 166 -7.62 -9.23 2.95
N SER A 167 -7.24 -8.84 4.17
CA SER A 167 -6.14 -7.90 4.42
C SER A 167 -4.80 -8.55 4.05
N LEU A 168 -3.99 -7.84 3.26
CA LEU A 168 -2.67 -8.32 2.87
C LEU A 168 -1.76 -8.50 4.08
N VAL A 169 -1.66 -7.48 4.95
CA VAL A 169 -0.74 -7.55 6.10
C VAL A 169 -1.15 -8.65 7.08
N THR A 170 -2.45 -8.87 7.31
CA THR A 170 -2.93 -9.94 8.19
C THR A 170 -2.68 -11.33 7.60
N THR A 171 -2.90 -11.47 6.30
CA THR A 171 -2.67 -12.73 5.59
C THR A 171 -1.19 -13.12 5.63
N TYR A 172 -0.30 -12.18 5.34
CA TYR A 172 1.14 -12.43 5.42
C TYR A 172 1.64 -12.58 6.86
N GLN A 173 1.00 -11.92 7.86
CA GLN A 173 1.34 -12.08 9.26
C GLN A 173 1.20 -13.53 9.72
N SER A 174 0.11 -14.20 9.38
CA SER A 174 -0.10 -15.61 9.74
C SER A 174 1.01 -16.51 9.19
N THR A 175 1.47 -16.24 7.97
CA THR A 175 2.53 -17.00 7.31
C THR A 175 3.90 -16.71 7.93
N TYR A 176 4.29 -15.44 8.00
CA TYR A 176 5.66 -15.08 8.40
C TYR A 176 5.91 -15.17 9.90
N ALA A 177 4.90 -14.88 10.75
CA ALA A 177 5.05 -15.08 12.19
C ALA A 177 5.34 -16.55 12.53
N GLN A 178 4.65 -17.51 11.90
CA GLN A 178 4.91 -18.93 12.08
C GLN A 178 6.30 -19.34 11.57
N ARG A 179 6.69 -18.82 10.40
CA ARG A 179 8.00 -19.11 9.82
C ARG A 179 9.14 -18.58 10.70
N VAL A 180 9.03 -17.32 11.16
CA VAL A 180 10.04 -16.75 12.07
C VAL A 180 10.15 -17.55 13.36
N GLN A 181 9.02 -17.99 13.92
CA GLN A 181 9.01 -18.85 15.10
C GLN A 181 9.76 -20.17 14.89
N LYS A 182 9.58 -20.78 13.72
CA LYS A 182 10.13 -22.12 13.41
C LYS A 182 11.58 -22.07 12.98
N GLU A 183 11.98 -21.14 12.17
CA GLU A 183 13.28 -21.13 11.47
C GLU A 183 14.16 -19.91 11.76
N GLY A 184 13.62 -18.90 12.48
CA GLY A 184 14.31 -17.63 12.76
C GLY A 184 14.23 -16.61 11.62
N ILE A 185 14.36 -15.33 11.98
CA ILE A 185 14.13 -14.21 11.06
C ILE A 185 15.14 -14.19 9.90
N ASP A 186 16.42 -14.51 10.13
CA ASP A 186 17.44 -14.48 9.07
C ASP A 186 17.19 -15.53 7.99
N LYS A 187 16.72 -16.71 8.36
CA LYS A 187 16.35 -17.74 7.37
C LYS A 187 15.13 -17.34 6.57
N VAL A 188 14.15 -16.69 7.22
CA VAL A 188 12.98 -16.16 6.53
C VAL A 188 13.37 -15.09 5.52
N ILE A 189 14.22 -14.13 5.90
CA ILE A 189 14.74 -13.09 4.99
C ILE A 189 15.51 -13.72 3.82
N ALA A 190 16.40 -14.67 4.11
CA ALA A 190 17.18 -15.34 3.07
C ALA A 190 16.31 -16.15 2.10
N SER A 191 15.23 -16.77 2.59
CA SER A 191 14.26 -17.46 1.74
C SER A 191 13.50 -16.47 0.86
N LEU A 192 12.98 -15.38 1.43
CA LEU A 192 12.33 -14.32 0.67
C LEU A 192 13.23 -13.79 -0.46
N ALA A 193 14.49 -13.49 -0.15
CA ALA A 193 15.45 -13.01 -1.12
C ALA A 193 15.70 -14.00 -2.27
N ARG A 194 15.74 -15.31 -1.97
CA ARG A 194 15.85 -16.35 -3.01
C ARG A 194 14.59 -16.42 -3.86
N ASP A 195 13.43 -16.44 -3.21
CA ASP A 195 12.14 -16.57 -3.86
C ASP A 195 11.90 -15.35 -4.80
N ASN A 196 12.27 -14.16 -4.35
CA ASN A 196 12.22 -12.94 -5.16
C ASN A 196 13.15 -12.98 -6.39
N LYS A 197 14.33 -13.62 -6.27
CA LYS A 197 15.26 -13.77 -7.41
C LYS A 197 14.79 -14.83 -8.41
N THR A 198 14.16 -15.90 -7.93
CA THR A 198 13.76 -17.05 -8.75
C THR A 198 12.31 -16.98 -9.22
N ALA A 199 11.48 -16.12 -8.63
CA ALA A 199 10.08 -15.99 -9.01
C ALA A 199 9.99 -15.54 -10.47
N ILE A 200 9.56 -16.47 -11.31
CA ILE A 200 9.04 -16.14 -12.64
C ILE A 200 7.80 -15.28 -12.41
N VAL A 201 7.79 -14.14 -13.06
CA VAL A 201 6.71 -13.16 -13.00
C VAL A 201 5.34 -13.86 -13.11
N GLY A 202 4.48 -13.68 -12.10
CA GLY A 202 3.13 -14.25 -12.08
C GLY A 202 2.97 -15.61 -11.40
N LYS A 203 4.03 -16.22 -10.86
CA LYS A 203 3.99 -17.51 -10.13
C LYS A 203 4.37 -17.41 -8.65
N SER A 204 4.40 -16.22 -8.07
CA SER A 204 4.57 -16.10 -6.62
C SER A 204 3.30 -16.61 -5.93
N PRO A 205 3.40 -17.46 -4.89
CA PRO A 205 2.22 -17.89 -4.16
C PRO A 205 1.65 -16.68 -3.42
N ALA A 206 0.62 -16.06 -4.01
CA ALA A 206 -0.29 -15.28 -3.18
C ALA A 206 -0.76 -16.24 -2.09
N PRO A 207 -0.72 -15.84 -0.80
CA PRO A 207 -1.29 -16.67 0.25
C PRO A 207 -2.74 -16.97 -0.14
N GLU A 208 -3.12 -18.25 -0.13
CA GLU A 208 -4.50 -18.64 -0.43
C GLU A 208 -5.42 -17.82 0.47
N SER A 209 -6.34 -17.08 -0.15
CA SER A 209 -7.40 -16.42 0.58
C SER A 209 -8.09 -17.45 1.47
N PRO A 210 -8.36 -17.16 2.75
CA PRO A 210 -9.04 -18.10 3.61
C PRO A 210 -10.36 -18.49 2.93
N LYS A 211 -10.51 -19.76 2.61
CA LYS A 211 -11.75 -20.31 2.04
C LYS A 211 -12.89 -19.86 2.95
N LYS A 212 -13.84 -19.08 2.43
CA LYS A 212 -15.07 -18.78 3.16
C LYS A 212 -15.63 -20.10 3.64
N SER A 213 -15.65 -20.33 4.95
CA SER A 213 -16.36 -21.45 5.54
C SER A 213 -17.84 -21.28 5.12
N ALA A 214 -18.30 -22.17 4.28
CA ALA A 214 -19.73 -22.26 3.99
C ALA A 214 -20.41 -22.67 5.30
N THR A 215 -20.97 -21.70 5.99
CA THR A 215 -21.90 -21.97 7.09
C THR A 215 -23.16 -22.50 6.47
N LYS A 216 -23.44 -23.77 6.76
CA LYS A 216 -24.72 -24.43 6.48
C LYS A 216 -25.80 -23.81 7.34
#